data_7ddc873125a9ba19811ca8c518aee02d
#
_entry.id   7ddc873125a9ba19811ca8c518aee02d
#
_cell.length_a   1.000
_cell.length_b   1.000
_cell.length_c   1.000
_cell.angle_alpha   90.00
_cell.angle_beta   90.00
_cell.angle_gamma   90.00
#
_symmetry.space_group_name_H-M   'P 1'
#
loop_
_entity.id
_entity.type
_entity.pdbx_description
1 polymer ?
#
loop_
_entity_poly.entity_id
_entity_poly.type
_entity_poly.pdbx_seq_one_letter_code
_entity_poly.pdbx_strand_id
1 'polypeptide(L)'
;VANHPEREKVNADVQALRVDEIPDIPAGTYDAIIARGYTAQKTLTKYSETTPTIRVHISGYDIIRAVYECREKYHPKKIAICGLDESLSEAAGVCKILGVEANVYAPVRNQDLPQVLNKAIEDGCDALVSGYSANLLAGKMGLNSVVIQTGAAALSQAMDEAIYTVERIRHERVISQM
;
A
#
# COMPACT_ATOMS: atom_id res chain seq x y z
N VAL A 1 1.24 -14.99 -4.91
CA VAL A 1 0.34 -15.95 -5.57
C VAL A 1 0.89 -17.38 -5.47
N ALA A 2 2.18 -17.61 -5.77
CA ALA A 2 2.77 -18.95 -5.84
C ALA A 2 2.58 -19.81 -4.58
N ASN A 3 2.49 -19.22 -3.40
CA ASN A 3 2.36 -19.90 -2.12
C ASN A 3 0.94 -19.82 -1.52
N HIS A 4 -0.04 -19.30 -2.27
CA HIS A 4 -1.42 -19.21 -1.79
C HIS A 4 -2.11 -20.58 -1.88
N PRO A 5 -2.88 -21.02 -0.84
CA PRO A 5 -3.55 -22.33 -0.84
C PRO A 5 -4.52 -22.55 -2.02
N GLU A 6 -5.15 -21.50 -2.51
CA GLU A 6 -6.10 -21.56 -3.64
C GLU A 6 -5.48 -21.16 -4.98
N ARG A 7 -4.16 -21.26 -5.11
CA ARG A 7 -3.41 -20.89 -6.31
C ARG A 7 -3.99 -21.49 -7.61
N GLU A 8 -4.44 -22.73 -7.56
CA GLU A 8 -4.98 -23.44 -8.72
C GLU A 8 -6.27 -22.81 -9.26
N LYS A 9 -6.98 -22.05 -8.44
CA LYS A 9 -8.21 -21.35 -8.83
C LYS A 9 -7.93 -19.97 -9.45
N VAL A 10 -6.69 -19.49 -9.44
CA VAL A 10 -6.33 -18.13 -9.81
C VAL A 10 -5.35 -18.12 -10.96
N ASN A 11 -5.69 -17.39 -12.02
CA ASN A 11 -4.77 -17.00 -13.07
C ASN A 11 -4.40 -15.52 -12.84
N ALA A 12 -3.15 -15.24 -12.47
CA ALA A 12 -2.69 -13.90 -12.13
C ALA A 12 -1.75 -13.34 -13.20
N ASP A 13 -2.12 -12.16 -13.71
CA ASP A 13 -1.24 -11.30 -14.50
C ASP A 13 -0.66 -10.21 -13.60
N VAL A 14 0.66 -10.10 -13.54
CA VAL A 14 1.35 -9.18 -12.65
C VAL A 14 2.06 -8.10 -13.46
N GLN A 15 1.68 -6.85 -13.21
CA GLN A 15 2.26 -5.70 -13.88
C GLN A 15 2.88 -4.73 -12.87
N ALA A 16 4.11 -4.29 -13.13
CA ALA A 16 4.75 -3.22 -12.37
C ALA A 16 4.43 -1.88 -13.05
N LEU A 17 3.62 -1.06 -12.40
CA LEU A 17 3.12 0.20 -12.94
C LEU A 17 3.42 1.37 -12.01
N ARG A 18 3.65 2.53 -12.59
CA ARG A 18 3.58 3.80 -11.86
C ARG A 18 2.13 4.22 -11.69
N VAL A 19 1.86 5.02 -10.68
CA VAL A 19 0.50 5.49 -10.36
C VAL A 19 -0.17 6.28 -11.51
N ASP A 20 0.64 6.90 -12.36
CA ASP A 20 0.22 7.66 -13.53
C ASP A 20 0.13 6.84 -14.84
N GLU A 21 0.56 5.57 -14.80
CA GLU A 21 0.65 4.68 -15.97
C GLU A 21 -0.41 3.56 -15.96
N ILE A 22 -1.52 3.74 -15.25
CA ILE A 22 -2.58 2.71 -15.20
C ILE A 22 -3.23 2.59 -16.57
N PRO A 23 -3.07 1.43 -17.25
CA PRO A 23 -3.58 1.23 -18.61
C PRO A 23 -5.10 1.23 -18.65
N ASP A 24 -5.65 1.39 -19.84
CA ASP A 24 -7.05 1.11 -20.10
C ASP A 24 -7.26 -0.39 -20.19
N ILE A 25 -8.09 -0.91 -19.28
CA ILE A 25 -8.44 -2.32 -19.20
C ILE A 25 -9.88 -2.48 -19.62
N PRO A 26 -10.18 -3.18 -20.73
CA PRO A 26 -11.56 -3.45 -21.15
C PRO A 26 -12.34 -4.20 -20.07
N ALA A 27 -13.62 -3.87 -19.92
CA ALA A 27 -14.50 -4.58 -19.00
C ALA A 27 -14.51 -6.09 -19.29
N GLY A 28 -14.43 -6.91 -18.25
CA GLY A 28 -14.39 -8.36 -18.36
C GLY A 28 -13.04 -8.98 -18.68
N THR A 29 -11.97 -8.17 -18.81
CA THR A 29 -10.59 -8.70 -18.97
C THR A 29 -10.15 -9.43 -17.72
N TYR A 30 -10.42 -8.88 -16.54
CA TYR A 30 -10.11 -9.46 -15.24
C TYR A 30 -11.37 -9.57 -14.37
N ASP A 31 -11.42 -10.57 -13.53
CA ASP A 31 -12.46 -10.73 -12.51
C ASP A 31 -12.28 -9.77 -11.33
N ALA A 32 -11.03 -9.46 -11.01
CA ALA A 32 -10.65 -8.49 -9.97
C ALA A 32 -9.27 -7.92 -10.26
N ILE A 33 -8.98 -6.75 -9.68
CA ILE A 33 -7.68 -6.10 -9.69
C ILE A 33 -7.20 -6.00 -8.25
N ILE A 34 -5.96 -6.43 -7.99
CA ILE A 34 -5.31 -6.27 -6.70
C ILE A 34 -4.24 -5.20 -6.85
N ALA A 35 -4.30 -4.17 -6.02
CA ALA A 35 -3.35 -3.07 -6.05
C ALA A 35 -3.12 -2.50 -4.65
N ARG A 36 -2.10 -1.66 -4.51
CA ARG A 36 -1.67 -1.08 -3.25
C ARG A 36 -1.55 0.44 -3.34
N GLY A 37 -1.75 1.12 -2.20
CA GLY A 37 -1.47 2.54 -2.04
C GLY A 37 -2.23 3.44 -3.01
N TYR A 38 -1.55 4.43 -3.56
CA TYR A 38 -2.15 5.38 -4.52
C TYR A 38 -2.57 4.72 -5.83
N THR A 39 -1.88 3.67 -6.26
CA THR A 39 -2.28 2.87 -7.42
C THR A 39 -3.64 2.21 -7.19
N ALA A 40 -3.86 1.62 -6.01
CA ALA A 40 -5.15 1.04 -5.66
C ALA A 40 -6.27 2.09 -5.63
N GLN A 41 -6.02 3.26 -5.06
CA GLN A 41 -7.00 4.35 -5.02
C GLN A 41 -7.40 4.80 -6.43
N LYS A 42 -6.43 5.01 -7.30
CA LYS A 42 -6.67 5.44 -8.68
C LYS A 42 -7.37 4.37 -9.50
N THR A 43 -6.99 3.10 -9.33
CA THR A 43 -7.63 1.96 -9.97
C THR A 43 -9.07 1.80 -9.52
N LEU A 44 -9.34 1.94 -8.22
CA LEU A 44 -10.69 1.90 -7.67
C LEU A 44 -11.57 2.98 -8.30
N THR A 45 -11.09 4.21 -8.40
CA THR A 45 -11.82 5.31 -9.02
C THR A 45 -12.10 5.04 -10.50
N LYS A 46 -11.16 4.46 -11.24
CA LYS A 46 -11.28 4.21 -12.68
C LYS A 46 -12.18 3.02 -13.02
N TYR A 47 -12.15 1.97 -12.21
CA TYR A 47 -12.77 0.68 -12.54
C TYR A 47 -13.87 0.20 -11.57
N SER A 48 -14.27 1.01 -10.60
CA SER A 48 -15.22 0.62 -9.54
C SER A 48 -16.55 0.04 -10.08
N GLU A 49 -17.01 0.50 -11.24
CA GLU A 49 -18.27 0.05 -11.83
C GLU A 49 -18.14 -1.24 -12.66
N THR A 50 -16.93 -1.59 -13.11
CA THR A 50 -16.71 -2.69 -14.05
C THR A 50 -15.93 -3.84 -13.47
N THR A 51 -14.95 -3.56 -12.61
CA THR A 51 -14.03 -4.57 -12.07
C THR A 51 -13.72 -4.24 -10.61
N PRO A 52 -13.99 -5.17 -9.67
CA PRO A 52 -13.66 -4.94 -8.27
C PRO A 52 -12.14 -4.77 -8.08
N THR A 53 -11.76 -3.73 -7.34
CA THR A 53 -10.38 -3.48 -6.97
C THR A 53 -10.19 -3.81 -5.50
N ILE A 54 -9.29 -4.74 -5.21
CA ILE A 54 -8.92 -5.15 -3.86
C ILE A 54 -7.65 -4.43 -3.47
N ARG A 55 -7.69 -3.73 -2.34
CA ARG A 55 -6.53 -3.03 -1.80
C ARG A 55 -5.69 -3.97 -0.95
N VAL A 56 -4.38 -4.00 -1.20
CA VAL A 56 -3.43 -4.63 -0.29
C VAL A 56 -3.16 -3.66 0.86
N HIS A 57 -3.53 -4.06 2.07
CA HIS A 57 -3.29 -3.28 3.29
C HIS A 57 -1.88 -3.52 3.84
N ILE A 58 -1.33 -2.48 4.46
CA ILE A 58 -0.06 -2.57 5.17
C ILE A 58 -0.32 -3.27 6.51
N SER A 59 0.44 -4.32 6.79
CA SER A 59 0.37 -5.01 8.07
C SER A 59 1.27 -4.35 9.12
N GLY A 60 0.97 -4.55 10.40
CA GLY A 60 1.86 -4.10 11.49
C GLY A 60 3.26 -4.68 11.38
N TYR A 61 3.39 -5.91 10.87
CA TYR A 61 4.69 -6.55 10.63
C TYR A 61 5.49 -5.83 9.52
N ASP A 62 4.83 -5.38 8.46
CA ASP A 62 5.46 -4.60 7.39
C ASP A 62 6.02 -3.27 7.93
N ILE A 63 5.27 -2.62 8.83
CA ILE A 63 5.69 -1.39 9.49
C ILE A 63 6.90 -1.65 10.40
N ILE A 64 6.84 -2.68 11.25
CA ILE A 64 7.95 -3.06 12.16
C ILE A 64 9.22 -3.27 11.35
N ARG A 65 9.15 -4.04 10.28
CA ARG A 65 10.30 -4.34 9.44
C ARG A 65 10.90 -3.09 8.80
N ALA A 66 10.07 -2.20 8.25
CA ALA A 66 10.53 -0.99 7.61
C ALA A 66 11.14 0.02 8.60
N VAL A 67 10.54 0.18 9.77
CA VAL A 67 11.07 1.03 10.86
C VAL A 67 12.40 0.48 11.38
N TYR A 68 12.47 -0.83 11.59
CA TYR A 68 13.71 -1.49 12.01
C TYR A 68 14.83 -1.29 10.97
N GLU A 69 14.54 -1.53 9.69
CA GLU A 69 15.49 -1.33 8.60
C GLU A 69 15.97 0.13 8.53
N CYS A 70 15.07 1.09 8.66
CA CYS A 70 15.39 2.51 8.66
C CYS A 70 16.33 2.86 9.82
N ARG A 71 16.04 2.37 11.01
CA ARG A 71 16.86 2.56 12.20
C ARG A 71 18.28 2.00 12.02
N GLU A 72 18.40 0.76 11.57
CA GLU A 72 19.69 0.09 11.41
C GLU A 72 20.54 0.69 10.29
N LYS A 73 19.90 1.15 9.22
CA LYS A 73 20.61 1.67 8.05
C LYS A 73 21.06 3.11 8.19
N TYR A 74 20.23 3.95 8.78
CA TYR A 74 20.44 5.41 8.80
C TYR A 74 20.67 5.99 10.18
N HIS A 75 20.39 5.25 11.25
CA HIS A 75 20.47 5.73 12.63
C HIS A 75 19.82 7.11 12.85
N PRO A 76 18.58 7.29 12.40
CA PRO A 76 17.93 8.58 12.42
C PRO A 76 17.64 9.04 13.85
N LYS A 77 17.62 10.35 14.06
CA LYS A 77 17.15 10.94 15.31
C LYS A 77 15.65 10.86 15.43
N LYS A 78 14.97 11.08 14.32
CA LYS A 78 13.50 11.06 14.23
C LYS A 78 13.01 10.63 12.86
N ILE A 79 12.10 9.67 12.83
CA ILE A 79 11.53 9.12 11.59
C ILE A 79 10.20 9.79 11.30
N ALA A 80 9.97 10.18 10.05
CA ALA A 80 8.64 10.45 9.52
C ALA A 80 8.04 9.15 8.97
N ILE A 81 6.78 8.86 9.30
CA ILE A 81 6.02 7.77 8.69
C ILE A 81 4.88 8.40 7.92
N CYS A 82 4.82 8.15 6.61
CA CYS A 82 3.88 8.82 5.71
C CYS A 82 3.26 7.87 4.70
N GLY A 83 1.98 8.02 4.44
CA GLY A 83 1.29 7.27 3.42
C GLY A 83 -0.22 7.45 3.41
N LEU A 84 -0.86 6.83 2.41
CA LEU A 84 -2.31 6.86 2.23
C LEU A 84 -3.04 5.89 3.18
N ASP A 85 -2.41 4.77 3.54
CA ASP A 85 -3.05 3.71 4.32
C ASP A 85 -3.31 4.19 5.76
N GLU A 86 -4.57 4.10 6.18
CA GLU A 86 -4.99 4.50 7.52
C GLU A 86 -4.35 3.64 8.62
N SER A 87 -3.94 2.41 8.30
CA SER A 87 -3.24 1.53 9.24
C SER A 87 -1.90 2.10 9.70
N LEU A 88 -1.31 3.03 8.93
CA LEU A 88 -0.10 3.74 9.34
C LEU A 88 -0.30 4.63 10.58
N SER A 89 -1.52 5.02 10.91
CA SER A 89 -1.81 5.75 12.14
C SER A 89 -1.39 4.97 13.40
N GLU A 90 -1.38 3.64 13.33
CA GLU A 90 -0.94 2.74 14.41
C GLU A 90 0.61 2.67 14.53
N ALA A 91 1.33 3.19 13.54
CA ALA A 91 2.79 3.09 13.48
C ALA A 91 3.51 3.79 14.65
N ALA A 92 2.87 4.80 15.24
CA ALA A 92 3.42 5.46 16.44
C ALA A 92 3.64 4.48 17.60
N GLY A 93 2.73 3.53 17.80
CA GLY A 93 2.86 2.47 18.80
C GLY A 93 4.04 1.54 18.50
N VAL A 94 4.22 1.17 17.24
CA VAL A 94 5.37 0.36 16.78
C VAL A 94 6.68 1.07 17.06
N CYS A 95 6.79 2.35 16.71
CA CYS A 95 8.00 3.14 16.95
C CYS A 95 8.33 3.24 18.43
N LYS A 96 7.33 3.43 19.27
CA LYS A 96 7.51 3.46 20.74
C LYS A 96 8.06 2.15 21.27
N ILE A 97 7.54 1.00 20.79
CA ILE A 97 8.03 -0.33 21.18
C ILE A 97 9.49 -0.52 20.75
N LEU A 98 9.85 -0.04 19.56
CA LEU A 98 11.21 -0.14 19.03
C LEU A 98 12.17 0.92 19.59
N GLY A 99 11.72 1.82 20.47
CA GLY A 99 12.53 2.90 21.03
C GLY A 99 12.96 3.93 19.99
N VAL A 100 12.12 4.17 18.96
CA VAL A 100 12.39 5.12 17.88
C VAL A 100 11.45 6.32 18.01
N GLU A 101 12.02 7.52 17.95
CA GLU A 101 11.23 8.75 17.88
C GLU A 101 10.65 8.91 16.45
N ALA A 102 9.34 9.12 16.34
CA ALA A 102 8.68 9.26 15.07
C ALA A 102 7.48 10.18 15.11
N ASN A 103 7.22 10.83 13.96
CA ASN A 103 5.97 11.51 13.66
C ASN A 103 5.24 10.73 12.54
N VAL A 104 3.95 10.56 12.71
CA VAL A 104 3.10 9.86 11.74
C VAL A 104 2.23 10.87 11.00
N TYR A 105 2.31 10.83 9.68
CA TYR A 105 1.53 11.64 8.74
C TYR A 105 0.72 10.69 7.86
N ALA A 106 -0.46 10.30 8.33
CA ALA A 106 -1.36 9.40 7.62
C ALA A 106 -2.82 9.62 8.06
N PRO A 107 -3.78 9.52 7.15
CA PRO A 107 -3.61 9.32 5.70
C PRO A 107 -3.18 10.60 4.97
N VAL A 108 -2.38 10.47 3.92
CA VAL A 108 -1.90 11.58 3.09
C VAL A 108 -2.21 11.31 1.63
N ARG A 109 -2.89 12.24 0.97
CA ARG A 109 -3.16 12.16 -0.47
C ARG A 109 -1.87 12.38 -1.26
N ASN A 110 -1.77 11.76 -2.43
CA ASN A 110 -0.57 11.85 -3.27
C ASN A 110 -0.17 13.31 -3.59
N GLN A 111 -1.14 14.17 -3.86
CA GLN A 111 -0.91 15.58 -4.16
C GLN A 111 -0.36 16.40 -2.99
N ASP A 112 -0.60 15.96 -1.76
CA ASP A 112 -0.18 16.64 -0.54
C ASP A 112 1.22 16.18 -0.04
N LEU A 113 1.79 15.15 -0.67
CA LEU A 113 3.09 14.59 -0.28
C LEU A 113 4.22 15.63 -0.20
N PRO A 114 4.38 16.57 -1.17
CA PRO A 114 5.45 17.57 -1.08
C PRO A 114 5.36 18.44 0.17
N GLN A 115 4.16 18.90 0.51
CA GLN A 115 3.92 19.70 1.71
C GLN A 115 4.18 18.93 2.99
N VAL A 116 3.72 17.67 3.02
CA VAL A 116 3.87 16.82 4.20
C VAL A 116 5.33 16.47 4.43
N LEU A 117 6.11 16.18 3.38
CA LEU A 117 7.53 15.90 3.53
C LEU A 117 8.33 17.15 3.97
N ASN A 118 8.00 18.33 3.45
CA ASN A 118 8.59 19.58 3.95
C ASN A 118 8.29 19.78 5.44
N LYS A 119 7.03 19.59 5.83
CA LYS A 119 6.66 19.66 7.26
C LYS A 119 7.39 18.63 8.10
N ALA A 120 7.55 17.42 7.63
CA ALA A 120 8.31 16.40 8.36
C ALA A 120 9.75 16.82 8.61
N ILE A 121 10.39 17.44 7.62
CA ILE A 121 11.74 17.99 7.75
C ILE A 121 11.77 19.15 8.77
N GLU A 122 10.81 20.07 8.70
CA GLU A 122 10.66 21.16 9.66
C GLU A 122 10.42 20.66 11.09
N ASP A 123 9.68 19.56 11.23
CA ASP A 123 9.42 18.90 12.52
C ASP A 123 10.66 18.11 13.06
N GLY A 124 11.78 18.16 12.33
CA GLY A 124 13.05 17.56 12.72
C GLY A 124 13.22 16.09 12.34
N CYS A 125 12.38 15.57 11.42
CA CYS A 125 12.58 14.22 10.89
C CYS A 125 13.74 14.21 9.90
N ASP A 126 14.65 13.26 10.07
CA ASP A 126 15.85 13.10 9.25
C ASP A 126 15.86 11.78 8.44
N ALA A 127 14.79 11.00 8.58
CA ALA A 127 14.51 9.85 7.73
C ALA A 127 13.00 9.63 7.54
N LEU A 128 12.64 8.91 6.48
CA LEU A 128 11.26 8.59 6.09
C LEU A 128 11.05 7.09 5.97
N VAL A 129 9.93 6.63 6.49
CA VAL A 129 9.35 5.30 6.21
C VAL A 129 8.00 5.50 5.54
N SER A 130 7.84 4.99 4.31
CA SER A 130 6.67 5.32 3.50
C SER A 130 6.40 4.31 2.38
N GLY A 131 5.34 4.55 1.62
CA GLY A 131 5.11 3.91 0.34
C GLY A 131 6.06 4.43 -0.75
N TYR A 132 5.96 3.82 -1.93
CA TYR A 132 6.89 4.08 -3.04
C TYR A 132 6.88 5.54 -3.52
N SER A 133 5.70 6.16 -3.68
CA SER A 133 5.60 7.54 -4.20
C SER A 133 6.29 8.56 -3.29
N ALA A 134 6.07 8.47 -1.98
CA ALA A 134 6.72 9.35 -1.02
C ALA A 134 8.23 9.07 -0.91
N ASN A 135 8.64 7.80 -1.02
CA ASN A 135 10.05 7.42 -1.04
C ASN A 135 10.80 8.03 -2.23
N LEU A 136 10.19 7.99 -3.42
CA LEU A 136 10.76 8.62 -4.62
C LEU A 136 10.95 10.13 -4.46
N LEU A 137 9.96 10.80 -3.88
CA LEU A 137 10.03 12.25 -3.61
C LEU A 137 11.08 12.56 -2.55
N ALA A 138 11.16 11.78 -1.49
CA ALA A 138 12.18 11.92 -0.44
C ALA A 138 13.61 11.84 -1.02
N GLY A 139 13.85 10.91 -1.95
CA GLY A 139 15.12 10.80 -2.66
C GLY A 139 15.50 12.08 -3.42
N LYS A 140 14.52 12.74 -4.07
CA LYS A 140 14.73 14.03 -4.75
C LYS A 140 15.00 15.18 -3.77
N MET A 141 14.49 15.08 -2.55
CA MET A 141 14.70 16.07 -1.48
C MET A 141 15.95 15.80 -0.64
N GLY A 142 16.71 14.74 -0.92
CA GLY A 142 17.89 14.35 -0.17
C GLY A 142 17.58 13.75 1.23
N LEU A 143 16.35 13.33 1.46
CA LEU A 143 15.91 12.69 2.71
C LEU A 143 16.14 11.18 2.63
N ASN A 144 16.83 10.62 3.63
CA ASN A 144 16.97 9.16 3.75
C ASN A 144 15.61 8.50 3.86
N SER A 145 15.40 7.39 3.16
CA SER A 145 14.09 6.76 3.17
C SER A 145 14.12 5.24 2.98
N VAL A 146 13.12 4.58 3.55
CA VAL A 146 12.85 3.15 3.40
C VAL A 146 11.42 2.96 2.92
N VAL A 147 11.23 2.10 1.92
CA VAL A 147 9.90 1.71 1.43
C VAL A 147 9.32 0.62 2.31
N ILE A 148 8.07 0.79 2.73
CA ILE A 148 7.31 -0.28 3.38
C ILE A 148 6.97 -1.33 2.33
N GLN A 149 7.61 -2.48 2.42
CA GLN A 149 7.37 -3.59 1.49
C GLN A 149 6.18 -4.43 1.93
N THR A 150 5.43 -4.91 0.96
CA THR A 150 4.29 -5.79 1.20
C THR A 150 4.77 -7.21 1.50
N GLY A 151 4.41 -7.73 2.65
CA GLY A 151 4.72 -9.11 3.05
C GLY A 151 3.77 -10.13 2.45
N ALA A 152 4.16 -11.40 2.52
CA ALA A 152 3.37 -12.53 2.00
C ALA A 152 1.99 -12.64 2.66
N ALA A 153 1.87 -12.33 3.95
CA ALA A 153 0.60 -12.37 4.67
C ALA A 153 -0.40 -11.34 4.13
N ALA A 154 0.04 -10.10 3.88
CA ALA A 154 -0.82 -9.06 3.31
C ALA A 154 -1.28 -9.39 1.89
N LEU A 155 -0.41 -9.97 1.07
CA LEU A 155 -0.75 -10.44 -0.27
C LEU A 155 -1.73 -11.62 -0.23
N SER A 156 -1.53 -12.58 0.67
CA SER A 156 -2.44 -13.71 0.85
C SER A 156 -3.83 -13.24 1.26
N GLN A 157 -3.92 -12.31 2.19
CA GLN A 157 -5.19 -11.73 2.61
C GLN A 157 -5.92 -11.02 1.47
N ALA A 158 -5.20 -10.23 0.67
CA ALA A 158 -5.77 -9.57 -0.50
C ALA A 158 -6.27 -10.59 -1.55
N MET A 159 -5.56 -11.70 -1.73
CA MET A 159 -5.97 -12.78 -2.61
C MET A 159 -7.25 -13.46 -2.12
N ASP A 160 -7.34 -13.77 -0.83
CA ASP A 160 -8.56 -14.34 -0.21
C ASP A 160 -9.76 -13.42 -0.41
N GLU A 161 -9.58 -12.13 -0.17
CA GLU A 161 -10.62 -11.12 -0.39
C GLU A 161 -11.06 -11.03 -1.86
N ALA A 162 -10.10 -11.10 -2.79
CA ALA A 162 -10.40 -11.10 -4.22
C ALA A 162 -11.22 -12.32 -4.63
N ILE A 163 -10.82 -13.51 -4.20
CA ILE A 163 -11.53 -14.78 -4.49
C ILE A 163 -12.94 -14.70 -3.94
N TYR A 164 -13.11 -14.34 -2.67
CA TYR A 164 -14.40 -14.21 -2.03
C TYR A 164 -15.30 -13.19 -2.75
N THR A 165 -14.77 -12.03 -3.11
CA THR A 165 -15.52 -10.98 -3.81
C THR A 165 -16.00 -11.45 -5.17
N VAL A 166 -15.15 -12.11 -5.94
CA VAL A 166 -15.49 -12.63 -7.27
C VAL A 166 -16.54 -13.73 -7.18
N GLU A 167 -16.39 -14.67 -6.24
CA GLU A 167 -17.36 -15.75 -6.02
C GLU A 167 -18.73 -15.19 -5.65
N ARG A 168 -18.78 -14.19 -4.75
CA ARG A 168 -20.02 -13.52 -4.37
C ARG A 168 -20.70 -12.83 -5.55
N ILE A 169 -19.95 -12.10 -6.35
CA ILE A 169 -20.49 -11.41 -7.54
C ILE A 169 -21.07 -12.42 -8.54
N ARG A 170 -20.38 -13.53 -8.77
CA ARG A 170 -20.86 -14.60 -9.65
C ARG A 170 -22.15 -15.22 -9.14
N HIS A 171 -22.23 -15.47 -7.85
CA HIS A 171 -23.42 -16.03 -7.21
C HIS A 171 -24.62 -15.08 -7.31
N GLU A 172 -24.45 -13.80 -7.03
CA GLU A 172 -25.48 -12.77 -7.16
C GLU A 172 -26.02 -12.66 -8.60
N ARG A 173 -25.15 -12.76 -9.61
CA ARG A 173 -25.57 -12.76 -11.03
C ARG A 173 -26.44 -13.96 -11.40
N VAL A 174 -26.09 -15.14 -10.90
CA VAL A 174 -26.90 -16.36 -11.14
C VAL A 174 -28.29 -16.20 -10.53
N ILE A 175 -28.41 -15.72 -9.31
CA ILE A 175 -29.70 -15.49 -8.64
C ILE A 175 -30.55 -14.46 -9.39
N SER A 176 -29.92 -13.39 -9.90
CA SER A 176 -30.64 -12.31 -10.60
C SER A 176 -31.17 -12.73 -11.97
N GLN A 177 -30.71 -13.86 -12.52
CA GLN A 177 -31.14 -14.40 -13.80
C GLN A 177 -32.22 -15.50 -13.67
N MET A 178 -32.53 -15.91 -12.46
CA MET A 178 -33.58 -16.87 -12.12
C MET A 178 -34.92 -16.16 -11.89
#